data_172246acf4054b11b5407d8051fde852
#
_entry.id   172246acf4054b11b5407d8051fde852
#
_cell.length_a   1.000
_cell.length_b   1.000
_cell.length_c   1.000
_cell.angle_alpha   90.00
_cell.angle_beta   90.00
_cell.angle_gamma   90.00
#
_symmetry.space_group_name_H-M   'P 1'
#
loop_
_entity.id
_entity.type
_entity.pdbx_description
1 polymer ?
#
loop_
_entity_poly.entity_id
_entity_poly.type
_entity_poly.pdbx_seq_one_letter_code
_entity_poly.pdbx_strand_id
1 'polypeptide(L)'
;MLRTNIVVPRGNYKCLFGIYGKRKGVIAIGCDIHCYLARRLKDKNGYHWEAAPIYEKMCAWGENHEHMELCEAYKGRNYQLFGVLAGVRDISYEPIVEPRGLGDACPAEIVKEYESGGGFRCYHHASWLGLNEIAEALHDKKRYPKWETYLCEDGNRVKTGEEGPHKSLKRFYEAIMAFAEIAWYYVDPQDVRVYFWFDS
;
A
#
# COMPACT_ATOMS: atom_id res chain seq x y z
N MET A 1 16.09 12.66 22.80
CA MET A 1 16.15 11.40 22.04
C MET A 1 16.67 11.70 20.66
N LEU A 2 17.81 11.15 20.31
CA LEU A 2 18.37 11.31 18.97
C LEU A 2 17.55 10.46 18.00
N ARG A 3 16.87 11.09 17.01
CA ARG A 3 16.19 10.38 15.92
C ARG A 3 17.27 9.82 15.00
N THR A 4 17.42 8.51 14.98
CA THR A 4 18.31 7.85 14.02
C THR A 4 17.52 7.67 12.72
N ASN A 5 17.77 8.52 11.74
CA ASN A 5 17.24 8.31 10.40
C ASN A 5 17.97 7.13 9.77
N ILE A 6 17.24 6.07 9.48
CA ILE A 6 17.78 4.91 8.78
C ILE A 6 17.73 5.22 7.28
N VAL A 7 18.89 5.39 6.68
CA VAL A 7 19.03 5.56 5.22
C VAL A 7 19.26 4.19 4.60
N VAL A 8 18.32 3.72 3.79
CA VAL A 8 18.47 2.47 3.06
C VAL A 8 19.10 2.76 1.68
N PRO A 9 20.32 2.27 1.39
CA PRO A 9 20.91 2.45 0.06
C PRO A 9 20.11 1.65 -0.98
N ARG A 10 19.89 2.22 -2.16
CA ARG A 10 19.28 1.51 -3.29
C ARG A 10 20.11 0.28 -3.65
N GLY A 11 19.66 -0.89 -3.23
CA GLY A 11 20.11 -2.14 -3.82
C GLY A 11 19.52 -2.27 -5.23
N ASN A 12 20.35 -2.71 -6.20
CA ASN A 12 19.89 -3.05 -7.56
C ASN A 12 18.94 -4.25 -7.52
N TYR A 13 17.67 -4.00 -7.20
CA TYR A 13 16.64 -5.00 -7.42
C TYR A 13 16.27 -4.97 -8.89
N LYS A 14 16.84 -5.92 -9.66
CA LYS A 14 16.36 -6.23 -11.00
C LYS A 14 14.91 -6.70 -10.88
N CYS A 15 13.96 -5.81 -11.19
CA CYS A 15 12.59 -6.21 -11.47
C CYS A 15 12.63 -7.17 -12.67
N LEU A 16 12.34 -8.43 -12.45
CA LEU A 16 12.07 -9.40 -13.51
C LEU A 16 10.71 -9.02 -14.14
N PHE A 17 10.77 -8.15 -15.14
CA PHE A 17 9.61 -7.88 -16.00
C PHE A 17 9.36 -9.10 -16.88
N GLY A 18 8.22 -9.77 -16.63
CA GLY A 18 7.67 -10.75 -17.55
C GLY A 18 7.33 -10.07 -18.89
N ILE A 19 7.89 -10.61 -19.97
CA ILE A 19 7.66 -10.19 -21.34
C ILE A 19 6.22 -10.56 -21.72
N TYR A 20 5.31 -9.59 -21.74
CA TYR A 20 4.02 -9.74 -22.42
C TYR A 20 4.07 -9.13 -23.80
N GLY A 21 3.66 -9.95 -24.79
CA GLY A 21 3.73 -9.67 -26.20
C GLY A 21 3.04 -8.39 -26.64
N LYS A 22 3.65 -7.71 -27.60
CA LYS A 22 3.16 -6.52 -28.28
C LYS A 22 1.79 -6.74 -28.93
N ARG A 23 0.72 -6.21 -28.30
CA ARG A 23 -0.51 -5.85 -29.00
C ARG A 23 -0.43 -4.38 -29.36
N LYS A 24 -0.54 -4.07 -30.68
CA LYS A 24 -0.60 -2.70 -31.19
C LYS A 24 -1.84 -1.99 -30.63
N GLY A 25 -1.65 -0.82 -30.03
CA GLY A 25 -2.67 0.23 -29.95
C GLY A 25 -3.44 0.40 -28.65
N VAL A 26 -3.07 -0.25 -27.51
CA VAL A 26 -3.60 0.10 -26.21
C VAL A 26 -2.44 0.60 -25.35
N ILE A 27 -2.42 1.89 -25.06
CA ILE A 27 -1.61 2.42 -23.96
C ILE A 27 -2.25 1.80 -22.71
N ALA A 28 -1.64 0.73 -22.21
CA ALA A 28 -2.01 0.20 -20.91
C ALA A 28 -1.58 1.25 -19.87
N ILE A 29 -2.51 2.14 -19.52
CA ILE A 29 -2.34 3.05 -18.40
C ILE A 29 -2.24 2.15 -17.17
N GLY A 30 -1.01 2.01 -16.66
CA GLY A 30 -0.75 1.26 -15.45
C GLY A 30 -1.36 1.98 -14.24
N CYS A 31 -1.55 1.25 -13.16
CA CYS A 31 -1.93 1.83 -11.88
C CYS A 31 -0.92 1.31 -10.87
N ASP A 32 -0.27 2.19 -10.18
CA ASP A 32 0.68 1.86 -9.12
C ASP A 32 0.10 2.29 -7.76
N ILE A 33 0.58 1.71 -6.69
CA ILE A 33 0.20 2.07 -5.33
C ILE A 33 1.34 2.81 -4.67
N HIS A 34 1.01 3.90 -3.99
CA HIS A 34 1.88 4.60 -3.05
C HIS A 34 1.42 4.25 -1.64
N CYS A 35 2.34 3.83 -0.79
CA CYS A 35 1.99 3.24 0.50
C CYS A 35 2.97 3.64 1.60
N TYR A 36 2.47 4.29 2.64
CA TYR A 36 3.26 4.83 3.75
C TYR A 36 2.70 4.39 5.09
N LEU A 37 3.57 4.29 6.09
CA LEU A 37 3.17 3.90 7.43
C LEU A 37 3.23 5.06 8.42
N ALA A 38 2.29 5.04 9.37
CA ALA A 38 2.35 5.84 10.56
C ALA A 38 2.02 5.00 11.80
N ARG A 39 2.62 5.33 12.93
CA ARG A 39 2.26 4.78 14.22
C ARG A 39 1.62 5.82 15.12
N ARG A 40 0.75 5.36 15.99
CA ARG A 40 0.14 6.18 17.02
C ARG A 40 1.08 6.28 18.23
N LEU A 41 1.33 7.49 18.65
CA LEU A 41 2.09 7.79 19.87
C LEU A 41 1.21 8.54 20.86
N LYS A 42 1.54 8.40 22.13
CA LYS A 42 0.94 9.17 23.22
C LYS A 42 1.98 10.07 23.83
N ASP A 43 1.67 11.35 23.90
CA ASP A 43 2.47 12.34 24.61
C ASP A 43 1.61 13.09 25.66
N LYS A 44 2.14 14.17 26.20
CA LYS A 44 1.43 15.03 27.17
C LYS A 44 0.20 15.75 26.60
N ASN A 45 0.10 15.87 25.27
CA ASN A 45 -1.01 16.54 24.57
C ASN A 45 -2.06 15.52 24.06
N GLY A 46 -1.84 14.23 24.26
CA GLY A 46 -2.74 13.16 23.83
C GLY A 46 -2.12 12.24 22.79
N TYR A 47 -2.97 11.68 21.93
CA TYR A 47 -2.52 10.79 20.84
C TYR A 47 -2.28 11.58 19.56
N HIS A 48 -1.20 11.26 18.87
CA HIS A 48 -0.89 11.73 17.54
C HIS A 48 -0.29 10.61 16.67
N TRP A 49 -0.26 10.82 15.36
CA TRP A 49 0.35 9.87 14.41
C TRP A 49 1.68 10.41 13.91
N GLU A 50 2.69 9.55 13.87
CA GLU A 50 4.03 9.85 13.37
C GLU A 50 4.33 8.93 12.18
N ALA A 51 4.80 9.52 11.07
CA ALA A 51 5.22 8.76 9.90
C ALA A 51 6.45 7.88 10.22
N ALA A 52 6.60 6.76 9.53
CA ALA A 52 7.77 5.90 9.67
C ALA A 52 9.04 6.68 9.29
N PRO A 53 10.04 6.77 10.17
CA PRO A 53 11.23 7.60 9.94
C PRO A 53 12.26 6.91 9.04
N ILE A 54 11.80 6.33 7.94
CA ILE A 54 12.64 5.69 6.93
C ILE A 54 12.58 6.54 5.66
N TYR A 55 13.74 6.96 5.18
CA TYR A 55 13.88 7.82 4.02
C TYR A 55 14.78 7.17 2.98
N GLU A 56 14.45 7.34 1.71
CA GLU A 56 15.31 6.99 0.60
C GLU A 56 15.83 8.25 -0.10
N LYS A 57 17.04 8.14 -0.64
CA LYS A 57 17.69 9.21 -1.37
C LYS A 57 17.21 9.17 -2.82
N MET A 58 16.58 10.26 -3.27
CA MET A 58 16.11 10.42 -4.63
C MET A 58 17.02 11.35 -5.40
N CYS A 59 17.28 11.05 -6.68
CA CYS A 59 17.94 11.95 -7.61
C CYS A 59 16.88 12.56 -8.53
N ALA A 60 16.73 13.86 -8.51
CA ALA A 60 15.88 14.54 -9.47
C ALA A 60 16.44 14.40 -10.89
N TRP A 61 15.57 14.09 -11.86
CA TRP A 61 15.97 13.97 -13.27
C TRP A 61 16.49 15.31 -13.79
N GLY A 62 17.74 15.33 -14.25
CA GLY A 62 18.36 16.52 -14.85
C GLY A 62 18.92 17.54 -13.88
N GLU A 63 18.86 17.31 -12.58
CA GLU A 63 19.42 18.16 -11.54
C GLU A 63 20.42 17.37 -10.67
N ASN A 64 21.51 18.00 -10.29
CA ASN A 64 22.50 17.40 -9.36
C ASN A 64 22.04 17.50 -7.88
N HIS A 65 20.73 17.59 -7.66
CA HIS A 65 20.18 17.71 -6.31
C HIS A 65 19.58 16.39 -5.85
N GLU A 66 20.22 15.82 -4.84
CA GLU A 66 19.69 14.69 -4.10
C GLU A 66 18.74 15.21 -3.02
N HIS A 67 17.54 14.67 -2.93
CA HIS A 67 16.61 14.96 -1.86
C HIS A 67 16.18 13.68 -1.15
N MET A 68 15.68 13.81 0.06
CA MET A 68 15.20 12.70 0.88
C MET A 68 13.67 12.66 0.81
N GLU A 69 13.14 11.53 0.43
CA GLU A 69 11.69 11.26 0.44
C GLU A 69 11.38 10.14 1.44
N LEU A 70 10.15 10.13 1.95
CA LEU A 70 9.69 9.01 2.78
C LEU A 70 9.76 7.71 1.97
N CYS A 71 10.28 6.66 2.60
CA CYS A 71 10.33 5.36 1.95
C CYS A 71 8.92 4.75 1.91
N GLU A 72 8.50 4.34 0.72
CA GLU A 72 7.25 3.59 0.58
C GLU A 72 7.37 2.21 1.21
N ALA A 73 6.39 1.88 2.05
CA ALA A 73 6.37 0.60 2.76
C ALA A 73 6.01 -0.59 1.85
N TYR A 74 5.36 -0.32 0.74
CA TYR A 74 5.02 -1.32 -0.26
C TYR A 74 5.06 -0.68 -1.64
N LYS A 75 5.73 -1.37 -2.57
CA LYS A 75 5.80 -0.99 -3.99
C LYS A 75 5.41 -2.20 -4.81
N GLY A 76 4.52 -2.01 -5.75
CA GLY A 76 4.16 -3.10 -6.65
C GLY A 76 2.81 -2.90 -7.31
N ARG A 77 2.62 -3.62 -8.41
CA ARG A 77 1.40 -3.57 -9.21
C ARG A 77 0.64 -4.88 -9.02
N ASN A 78 -0.32 -4.86 -8.11
CA ASN A 78 -1.17 -6.02 -7.81
C ASN A 78 -2.63 -5.58 -7.77
N TYR A 79 -3.33 -5.71 -8.90
CA TYR A 79 -4.69 -5.25 -9.06
C TYR A 79 -5.70 -5.99 -8.15
N GLN A 80 -5.45 -7.25 -7.86
CA GLN A 80 -6.27 -8.01 -6.91
C GLN A 80 -6.15 -7.42 -5.49
N LEU A 81 -4.93 -7.03 -5.09
CA LEU A 81 -4.73 -6.31 -3.83
C LEU A 81 -5.42 -4.94 -3.85
N PHE A 82 -5.31 -4.18 -4.94
CA PHE A 82 -5.91 -2.85 -5.06
C PHE A 82 -7.44 -2.91 -4.96
N GLY A 83 -8.05 -3.96 -5.53
CA GLY A 83 -9.47 -4.25 -5.37
C GLY A 83 -9.85 -4.48 -3.92
N VAL A 84 -9.09 -5.32 -3.21
CA VAL A 84 -9.30 -5.62 -1.79
C VAL A 84 -9.10 -4.40 -0.89
N LEU A 85 -8.11 -3.56 -1.17
CA LEU A 85 -7.84 -2.37 -0.34
C LEU A 85 -8.87 -1.25 -0.55
N ALA A 86 -9.27 -0.98 -1.80
CA ALA A 86 -10.05 0.21 -2.12
C ALA A 86 -10.99 0.07 -3.34
N GLY A 87 -11.26 -1.13 -3.84
CA GLY A 87 -12.10 -1.35 -5.01
C GLY A 87 -11.48 -0.84 -6.33
N VAL A 88 -10.15 -0.72 -6.41
CA VAL A 88 -9.44 -0.19 -7.56
C VAL A 88 -9.04 -1.32 -8.51
N ARG A 89 -9.34 -1.17 -9.81
CA ARG A 89 -9.00 -2.09 -10.92
C ARG A 89 -9.66 -3.47 -10.86
N ASP A 90 -9.76 -4.09 -9.72
CA ASP A 90 -10.47 -5.36 -9.52
C ASP A 90 -11.68 -5.12 -8.60
N ILE A 91 -12.86 -5.21 -9.17
CA ILE A 91 -14.15 -5.06 -8.47
C ILE A 91 -14.79 -6.41 -8.12
N SER A 92 -14.07 -7.50 -8.32
CA SER A 92 -14.59 -8.86 -8.02
C SER A 92 -14.76 -9.10 -6.52
N TYR A 93 -14.11 -8.28 -5.71
CA TYR A 93 -14.14 -8.36 -4.25
C TYR A 93 -14.53 -7.01 -3.66
N GLU A 94 -15.31 -7.08 -2.62
CA GLU A 94 -15.66 -5.91 -1.83
C GLU A 94 -14.44 -5.37 -1.08
N PRO A 95 -14.14 -4.07 -1.15
CA PRO A 95 -12.97 -3.51 -0.45
C PRO A 95 -13.10 -3.65 1.07
N ILE A 96 -11.96 -3.69 1.78
CA ILE A 96 -11.95 -3.74 3.25
C ILE A 96 -12.78 -2.58 3.81
N VAL A 97 -12.56 -1.39 3.26
CA VAL A 97 -13.35 -0.18 3.54
C VAL A 97 -13.47 0.67 2.28
N GLU A 98 -14.51 1.46 2.22
CA GLU A 98 -14.59 2.55 1.24
C GLU A 98 -13.47 3.57 1.47
N PRO A 99 -12.92 4.18 0.40
CA PRO A 99 -11.85 5.17 0.52
C PRO A 99 -12.21 6.31 1.48
N ARG A 100 -11.35 6.54 2.49
CA ARG A 100 -11.57 7.49 3.59
C ARG A 100 -10.88 8.84 3.41
N GLY A 101 -10.12 9.04 2.31
CA GLY A 101 -9.16 10.13 2.20
C GLY A 101 -7.98 9.93 3.16
N LEU A 102 -7.12 10.92 3.27
CA LEU A 102 -6.00 10.86 4.24
C LEU A 102 -6.46 11.15 5.67
N GLY A 103 -7.53 11.95 5.84
CA GLY A 103 -8.05 12.35 7.15
C GLY A 103 -7.16 13.36 7.89
N ASP A 104 -7.76 14.07 8.86
CA ASP A 104 -7.10 15.17 9.57
C ASP A 104 -5.92 14.75 10.45
N ALA A 105 -5.89 13.47 10.84
CA ALA A 105 -4.82 12.90 11.68
C ALA A 105 -3.64 12.35 10.88
N CYS A 106 -3.61 12.54 9.56
CA CYS A 106 -2.50 12.09 8.72
C CYS A 106 -1.22 12.88 9.06
N PRO A 107 -0.07 12.23 9.26
CA PRO A 107 1.20 12.93 9.45
C PRO A 107 1.52 13.90 8.29
N ALA A 108 2.03 15.06 8.65
CA ALA A 108 2.34 16.13 7.68
C ALA A 108 3.33 15.67 6.59
N GLU A 109 4.25 14.79 6.93
CA GLU A 109 5.21 14.20 6.01
C GLU A 109 4.51 13.38 4.92
N ILE A 110 3.51 12.57 5.28
CA ILE A 110 2.72 11.77 4.33
C ILE A 110 1.83 12.67 3.46
N VAL A 111 1.21 13.70 4.06
CA VAL A 111 0.44 14.71 3.30
C VAL A 111 1.34 15.39 2.27
N LYS A 112 2.56 15.77 2.67
CA LYS A 112 3.55 16.37 1.76
C LYS A 112 3.89 15.45 0.58
N GLU A 113 4.09 14.14 0.82
CA GLU A 113 4.34 13.17 -0.28
C GLU A 113 3.15 13.10 -1.25
N TYR A 114 1.92 13.05 -0.72
CA TYR A 114 0.72 13.06 -1.54
C TYR A 114 0.60 14.33 -2.39
N GLU A 115 0.83 15.50 -1.81
CA GLU A 115 0.71 16.79 -2.49
C GLU A 115 1.83 17.03 -3.51
N SER A 116 3.07 16.61 -3.20
CA SER A 116 4.23 16.77 -4.08
C SER A 116 4.07 16.02 -5.40
N GLY A 117 3.40 14.87 -5.39
CA GLY A 117 3.08 14.09 -6.59
C GLY A 117 1.83 14.58 -7.36
N GLY A 118 1.24 15.71 -6.94
CA GLY A 118 0.07 16.31 -7.60
C GLY A 118 -1.26 16.11 -6.89
N GLY A 119 -1.28 15.38 -5.77
CA GLY A 119 -2.44 15.18 -4.92
C GLY A 119 -3.64 14.63 -5.70
N PHE A 120 -4.83 15.13 -5.41
CA PHE A 120 -6.08 14.69 -6.04
C PHE A 120 -6.16 14.90 -7.57
N ARG A 121 -5.22 15.62 -8.17
CA ARG A 121 -5.15 15.82 -9.64
C ARG A 121 -4.52 14.64 -10.36
N CYS A 122 -3.60 13.96 -9.68
CA CYS A 122 -2.82 12.83 -10.23
C CYS A 122 -3.15 11.52 -9.54
N TYR A 123 -3.65 11.57 -8.30
CA TYR A 123 -3.94 10.43 -7.46
C TYR A 123 -5.43 10.26 -7.19
N HIS A 124 -5.83 9.01 -7.02
CA HIS A 124 -7.23 8.67 -6.70
C HIS A 124 -7.30 7.65 -5.56
N HIS A 125 -8.50 7.51 -4.97
CA HIS A 125 -8.81 6.55 -3.89
C HIS A 125 -7.84 6.63 -2.71
N ALA A 126 -7.37 7.85 -2.37
CA ALA A 126 -6.58 8.05 -1.17
C ALA A 126 -7.35 7.52 0.05
N SER A 127 -6.67 6.71 0.88
CA SER A 127 -7.29 6.11 2.05
C SER A 127 -6.24 5.70 3.08
N TRP A 128 -6.74 5.19 4.20
CA TRP A 128 -5.93 4.54 5.22
C TRP A 128 -6.67 3.34 5.83
N LEU A 129 -5.89 2.38 6.30
CA LEU A 129 -6.36 1.22 7.05
C LEU A 129 -5.54 1.07 8.32
N GLY A 130 -6.19 0.72 9.42
CA GLY A 130 -5.48 0.18 10.58
C GLY A 130 -4.89 -1.18 10.21
N LEU A 131 -3.71 -1.47 10.72
CA LEU A 131 -3.09 -2.77 10.47
C LEU A 131 -3.90 -3.92 11.08
N ASN A 132 -4.63 -3.66 12.18
CA ASN A 132 -5.62 -4.59 12.73
C ASN A 132 -6.80 -4.84 11.77
N GLU A 133 -7.30 -3.84 11.02
CA GLU A 133 -8.36 -4.02 10.03
C GLU A 133 -7.90 -4.98 8.91
N ILE A 134 -6.64 -4.87 8.48
CA ILE A 134 -6.06 -5.77 7.49
C ILE A 134 -5.90 -7.18 8.07
N ALA A 135 -5.47 -7.30 9.33
CA ALA A 135 -5.37 -8.59 10.03
C ALA A 135 -6.73 -9.27 10.17
N GLU A 136 -7.78 -8.54 10.52
CA GLU A 136 -9.16 -9.03 10.60
C GLU A 136 -9.65 -9.52 9.23
N ALA A 137 -9.40 -8.75 8.16
CA ALA A 137 -9.75 -9.13 6.80
C ALA A 137 -9.07 -10.45 6.35
N LEU A 138 -7.85 -10.73 6.82
CA LEU A 138 -7.16 -12.00 6.57
C LEU A 138 -7.86 -13.21 7.19
N HIS A 139 -8.64 -13.03 8.23
CA HIS A 139 -9.43 -14.11 8.85
C HIS A 139 -10.76 -14.36 8.13
N ASP A 140 -11.26 -13.39 7.36
CA ASP A 140 -12.49 -13.53 6.60
C ASP A 140 -12.27 -14.24 5.25
N LYS A 141 -12.16 -15.56 5.31
CA LYS A 141 -11.97 -16.42 4.13
C LYS A 141 -13.19 -16.52 3.21
N LYS A 142 -14.35 -16.04 3.63
CA LYS A 142 -15.53 -15.94 2.76
C LYS A 142 -15.41 -14.74 1.84
N ARG A 143 -15.05 -13.60 2.42
CA ARG A 143 -14.85 -12.32 1.69
C ARG A 143 -13.60 -12.39 0.82
N TYR A 144 -12.53 -12.96 1.35
CA TYR A 144 -11.23 -13.05 0.65
C TYR A 144 -10.75 -14.50 0.56
N PRO A 145 -11.24 -15.27 -0.43
CA PRO A 145 -10.91 -16.69 -0.56
C PRO A 145 -9.44 -16.88 -0.96
N LYS A 146 -8.88 -18.05 -0.58
CA LYS A 146 -7.50 -18.42 -0.96
C LYS A 146 -7.32 -18.69 -2.45
N TRP A 147 -8.41 -19.07 -3.12
CA TRP A 147 -8.43 -19.42 -4.53
C TRP A 147 -9.42 -18.55 -5.25
N GLU A 148 -9.09 -18.10 -6.43
CA GLU A 148 -10.06 -17.46 -7.28
C GLU A 148 -11.20 -18.41 -7.60
N THR A 149 -12.40 -17.86 -7.65
CA THR A 149 -13.61 -18.61 -7.96
C THR A 149 -14.43 -17.83 -8.97
N TYR A 150 -15.03 -18.52 -9.92
CA TYR A 150 -16.07 -17.95 -10.76
C TYR A 150 -17.43 -18.54 -10.37
N LEU A 151 -18.47 -17.76 -10.58
CA LEU A 151 -19.84 -18.18 -10.35
C LEU A 151 -20.35 -18.87 -11.62
N CYS A 152 -20.74 -20.13 -11.51
CA CYS A 152 -21.40 -20.85 -12.60
C CYS A 152 -22.88 -20.44 -12.73
N GLU A 153 -23.49 -20.72 -13.89
CA GLU A 153 -24.91 -20.44 -14.15
C GLU A 153 -25.86 -21.15 -13.17
N ASP A 154 -25.43 -22.28 -12.62
CA ASP A 154 -26.16 -23.03 -11.57
C ASP A 154 -26.02 -22.43 -10.15
N GLY A 155 -25.35 -21.31 -10.01
CA GLY A 155 -25.11 -20.65 -8.73
C GLY A 155 -23.94 -21.21 -7.89
N ASN A 156 -23.27 -22.26 -8.38
CA ASN A 156 -22.10 -22.82 -7.71
C ASN A 156 -20.85 -22.00 -7.99
N ARG A 157 -19.94 -21.90 -7.01
CA ARG A 157 -18.62 -21.32 -7.17
C ARG A 157 -17.58 -22.41 -7.44
N VAL A 158 -16.91 -22.29 -8.57
CA VAL A 158 -15.85 -23.22 -9.00
C VAL A 158 -14.48 -22.53 -8.86
N LYS A 159 -13.50 -23.24 -8.30
CA LYS A 159 -12.13 -22.77 -8.18
C LYS A 159 -11.46 -22.74 -9.55
N THR A 160 -10.81 -21.64 -9.88
CA THR A 160 -10.08 -21.48 -11.15
C THR A 160 -8.71 -22.16 -11.13
N GLY A 161 -8.19 -22.49 -9.95
CA GLY A 161 -6.82 -22.95 -9.76
C GLY A 161 -5.82 -21.81 -9.56
N GLU A 162 -6.22 -20.56 -9.76
CA GLU A 162 -5.41 -19.38 -9.50
C GLU A 162 -5.48 -18.94 -8.03
N GLU A 163 -4.45 -18.22 -7.59
CA GLU A 163 -4.39 -17.74 -6.21
C GLU A 163 -5.38 -16.59 -6.00
N GLY A 164 -6.23 -16.71 -4.99
CA GLY A 164 -7.24 -15.71 -4.66
C GLY A 164 -6.67 -14.54 -3.85
N PRO A 165 -7.52 -13.52 -3.57
CA PRO A 165 -7.13 -12.25 -2.94
C PRO A 165 -6.52 -12.40 -1.54
N HIS A 166 -6.84 -13.46 -0.82
CA HIS A 166 -6.25 -13.76 0.48
C HIS A 166 -4.72 -13.82 0.43
N LYS A 167 -4.13 -14.39 -0.63
CA LYS A 167 -2.67 -14.50 -0.74
C LYS A 167 -2.02 -13.14 -1.01
N SER A 168 -2.64 -12.33 -1.87
CA SER A 168 -2.20 -10.96 -2.14
C SER A 168 -2.26 -10.10 -0.87
N LEU A 169 -3.37 -10.19 -0.13
CA LEU A 169 -3.54 -9.47 1.14
C LEU A 169 -2.55 -9.96 2.21
N LYS A 170 -2.32 -11.27 2.31
CA LYS A 170 -1.35 -11.85 3.25
C LYS A 170 0.06 -11.34 2.98
N ARG A 171 0.52 -11.38 1.72
CA ARG A 171 1.83 -10.87 1.32
C ARG A 171 1.98 -9.38 1.61
N PHE A 172 0.93 -8.61 1.37
CA PHE A 172 0.89 -7.20 1.71
C PHE A 172 1.05 -6.99 3.22
N TYR A 173 0.24 -7.67 4.03
CA TYR A 173 0.32 -7.59 5.49
C TYR A 173 1.72 -7.94 6.01
N GLU A 174 2.33 -9.03 5.51
CA GLU A 174 3.67 -9.46 5.88
C GLU A 174 4.74 -8.42 5.51
N ALA A 175 4.62 -7.80 4.34
CA ALA A 175 5.54 -6.73 3.90
C ALA A 175 5.42 -5.49 4.80
N ILE A 176 4.18 -5.08 5.12
CA ILE A 176 3.91 -3.95 6.01
C ILE A 176 4.45 -4.20 7.42
N MET A 177 4.24 -5.40 7.97
CA MET A 177 4.78 -5.78 9.27
C MET A 177 6.31 -5.72 9.30
N ALA A 178 6.97 -6.30 8.28
CA ALA A 178 8.43 -6.27 8.19
C ALA A 178 8.98 -4.83 8.11
N PHE A 179 8.31 -3.96 7.35
CA PHE A 179 8.68 -2.54 7.27
C PHE A 179 8.48 -1.83 8.62
N ALA A 180 7.37 -2.09 9.29
CA ALA A 180 7.07 -1.51 10.60
C ALA A 180 8.10 -1.94 11.67
N GLU A 181 8.52 -3.20 11.66
CA GLU A 181 9.57 -3.72 12.56
C GLU A 181 10.93 -3.06 12.30
N ILE A 182 11.28 -2.80 11.05
CA ILE A 182 12.50 -2.04 10.69
C ILE A 182 12.39 -0.60 11.20
N ALA A 183 11.21 0.03 11.06
CA ALA A 183 11.02 1.42 11.45
C ALA A 183 11.03 1.63 12.98
N TRP A 184 10.46 0.68 13.72
CA TRP A 184 10.15 0.89 15.13
C TRP A 184 10.54 -0.24 16.08
N TYR A 185 11.16 -1.31 15.61
CA TYR A 185 11.62 -2.49 16.36
C TYR A 185 10.48 -3.32 16.98
N TYR A 186 9.52 -2.68 17.63
CA TYR A 186 8.30 -3.32 18.15
C TYR A 186 7.07 -2.55 17.75
N VAL A 187 6.04 -3.25 17.33
CA VAL A 187 4.81 -2.66 16.80
C VAL A 187 3.60 -3.41 17.33
N ASP A 188 2.67 -2.67 17.92
CA ASP A 188 1.31 -3.15 18.14
C ASP A 188 0.48 -2.84 16.88
N PRO A 189 -0.11 -3.83 16.21
CA PRO A 189 -0.94 -3.60 15.02
C PRO A 189 -2.09 -2.61 15.22
N GLN A 190 -2.56 -2.41 16.46
CA GLN A 190 -3.59 -1.43 16.79
C GLN A 190 -3.08 0.01 16.69
N ASP A 191 -1.77 0.20 16.81
CA ASP A 191 -1.12 1.49 16.79
C ASP A 191 -0.45 1.81 15.45
N VAL A 192 -0.78 1.07 14.38
CA VAL A 192 -0.26 1.30 13.04
C VAL A 192 -1.37 1.55 12.05
N ARG A 193 -1.15 2.58 11.22
CA ARG A 193 -1.95 2.87 10.02
C ARG A 193 -1.09 2.76 8.78
N VAL A 194 -1.73 2.25 7.74
CA VAL A 194 -1.23 2.19 6.37
C VAL A 194 -1.97 3.24 5.58
N TYR A 195 -1.31 4.29 5.13
CA TYR A 195 -1.83 5.32 4.22
C TYR A 195 -1.47 4.94 2.80
N PHE A 196 -2.40 5.02 1.88
CA PHE A 196 -2.16 4.67 0.49
C PHE A 196 -3.05 5.45 -0.48
N TRP A 197 -2.58 5.53 -1.73
CA TRP A 197 -3.31 6.08 -2.88
C TRP A 197 -2.80 5.44 -4.16
N PHE A 198 -3.49 5.70 -5.26
CA PHE A 198 -3.17 5.10 -6.54
C PHE A 198 -3.00 6.19 -7.59
N ASP A 199 -2.06 5.95 -8.52
CA ASP A 199 -1.95 6.69 -9.77
C ASP A 199 -2.59 5.93 -10.94
N SER A 200 -2.75 6.57 -12.12
CA SER A 200 -3.26 5.95 -13.34
C SER A 200 -2.85 6.72 -14.60
#